data_c74ef86c7d780f202e174b4e1368ec3e
#
_entry.id   c74ef86c7d780f202e174b4e1368ec3e
#
_cell.length_a   1.000
_cell.length_b   1.000
_cell.length_c   1.000
_cell.angle_alpha   90.00
_cell.angle_beta   90.00
_cell.angle_gamma   90.00
#
_symmetry.space_group_name_H-M   'P 1'
#
loop_
_entity.id
_entity.type
_entity.pdbx_description
1 polymer ?
#
loop_
_entity_poly.entity_id
_entity_poly.type
_entity_poly.pdbx_seq_one_letter_code
_entity_poly.pdbx_strand_id
1 'polypeptide(L)'
;MPYFTQFQKSSYPLSDAVSKNLTNISHYTAIFSRLADDAAFYTYYNARGDERFDSISNELYGTTDYYWTIPILNAQIINTWKNSTKSESALNKYLQRKYPGVALIIDPVDDLIGKFEVGEIVAYDINNVYRVLNKYPSLRYIHCEPVSMDEFDVLNDPQQVWVLLTGLWNEANLNIWDDTDIWRDNTDYVVGRDTLTAAKVESSIPAYKAPAYYLDVDGNRVPWYKGINEVTFEDVEREKNEEYSRIKVIRPEFIYDIAAQFEREMA
;
A
#
# COMPACT_ATOMS: atom_id res chain seq x y z
N MET A 1 29.46 6.54 -18.63
CA MET A 1 30.16 5.34 -18.07
C MET A 1 29.29 4.65 -17.04
N PRO A 2 29.35 3.32 -16.90
CA PRO A 2 28.57 2.64 -15.87
C PRO A 2 29.00 3.09 -14.46
N TYR A 3 28.03 3.40 -13.59
CA TYR A 3 28.23 3.98 -12.26
C TYR A 3 29.26 3.21 -11.41
N PHE A 4 29.12 1.90 -11.31
CA PHE A 4 29.99 1.06 -10.46
C PHE A 4 31.43 0.88 -10.95
N THR A 5 31.77 1.24 -12.18
CA THR A 5 33.14 1.16 -12.69
C THR A 5 34.03 2.27 -12.16
N GLN A 6 33.46 3.31 -11.59
CA GLN A 6 34.14 4.49 -11.07
C GLN A 6 34.57 4.32 -9.60
N PHE A 7 34.05 3.30 -8.91
CA PHE A 7 34.33 3.05 -7.51
C PHE A 7 35.70 2.40 -7.30
N GLN A 8 36.43 2.87 -6.31
CA GLN A 8 37.68 2.26 -5.88
C GLN A 8 37.49 0.79 -5.49
N LYS A 9 38.50 -0.02 -5.73
CA LYS A 9 38.53 -1.42 -5.29
C LYS A 9 39.19 -1.53 -3.95
N SER A 10 38.56 -2.18 -2.99
CA SER A 10 39.09 -2.51 -1.70
C SER A 10 39.36 -4.01 -1.59
N SER A 11 40.47 -4.38 -0.96
CA SER A 11 40.79 -5.79 -0.72
C SER A 11 40.05 -6.27 0.52
N TYR A 12 39.23 -7.31 0.35
CA TYR A 12 38.49 -7.94 1.43
C TYR A 12 39.06 -9.33 1.70
N PRO A 13 39.52 -9.62 2.93
CA PRO A 13 39.95 -10.95 3.31
C PRO A 13 38.71 -11.87 3.40
N LEU A 14 38.75 -12.97 2.63
CA LEU A 14 37.73 -14.01 2.68
C LEU A 14 38.14 -15.15 3.62
N SER A 15 39.44 -15.37 3.81
CA SER A 15 40.05 -16.29 4.77
C SER A 15 41.50 -15.87 5.01
N ASP A 16 42.20 -16.52 5.95
CA ASP A 16 43.59 -16.19 6.32
C ASP A 16 44.57 -16.22 5.14
N ALA A 17 44.21 -16.87 4.02
CA ALA A 17 45.10 -17.01 2.86
C ALA A 17 44.54 -16.39 1.57
N VAL A 18 43.28 -15.93 1.54
CA VAL A 18 42.63 -15.46 0.32
C VAL A 18 42.03 -14.10 0.52
N SER A 19 42.48 -13.11 -0.23
CA SER A 19 41.85 -11.79 -0.36
C SER A 19 41.28 -11.60 -1.75
N LYS A 20 40.13 -10.94 -1.84
CA LYS A 20 39.45 -10.58 -3.10
C LYS A 20 39.25 -9.09 -3.21
N ASN A 21 39.61 -8.51 -4.35
CA ASN A 21 39.36 -7.12 -4.64
C ASN A 21 37.87 -6.96 -5.03
N LEU A 22 37.12 -6.25 -4.21
CA LEU A 22 35.71 -5.93 -4.45
C LEU A 22 35.56 -4.42 -4.66
N THR A 23 34.58 -4.03 -5.44
CA THR A 23 34.20 -2.62 -5.61
C THR A 23 33.68 -2.08 -4.28
N ASN A 24 34.27 -0.98 -3.79
CA ASN A 24 33.84 -0.36 -2.54
C ASN A 24 32.57 0.49 -2.77
N ILE A 25 31.41 -0.14 -2.66
CA ILE A 25 30.11 0.51 -2.85
C ILE A 25 29.67 1.41 -1.69
N SER A 26 30.39 1.39 -0.57
CA SER A 26 30.14 2.27 0.58
C SER A 26 30.81 3.64 0.45
N HIS A 27 31.65 3.83 -0.56
CA HIS A 27 32.22 5.14 -0.82
C HIS A 27 31.13 6.12 -1.28
N TYR A 28 31.06 7.28 -0.63
CA TYR A 28 30.04 8.30 -0.88
C TYR A 28 30.69 9.65 -1.12
N THR A 29 30.18 10.40 -2.08
CA THR A 29 30.58 11.80 -2.30
C THR A 29 29.45 12.74 -1.93
N ALA A 30 29.79 13.88 -1.33
CA ALA A 30 28.81 14.90 -0.95
C ALA A 30 28.35 15.81 -2.11
N ILE A 31 28.85 15.56 -3.33
CA ILE A 31 28.57 16.42 -4.47
C ILE A 31 27.07 16.52 -4.76
N PHE A 32 26.35 15.38 -4.71
CA PHE A 32 24.93 15.35 -5.02
C PHE A 32 24.05 15.98 -3.94
N SER A 33 24.45 15.97 -2.68
CA SER A 33 23.71 16.68 -1.63
C SER A 33 23.76 18.19 -1.86
N ARG A 34 24.90 18.72 -2.29
CA ARG A 34 25.03 20.14 -2.65
C ARG A 34 24.22 20.50 -3.90
N LEU A 35 24.25 19.63 -4.92
CA LEU A 35 23.48 19.85 -6.16
C LEU A 35 21.97 19.77 -5.94
N ALA A 36 21.52 18.92 -5.02
CA ALA A 36 20.10 18.78 -4.71
C ALA A 36 19.49 20.03 -4.06
N ASP A 37 20.32 20.89 -3.46
CA ASP A 37 19.90 22.11 -2.78
C ASP A 37 20.02 23.36 -3.67
N ASP A 38 20.72 23.27 -4.81
CA ASP A 38 20.90 24.41 -5.70
C ASP A 38 20.09 24.27 -6.99
N ALA A 39 19.01 25.05 -7.10
CA ALA A 39 18.10 25.07 -8.24
C ALA A 39 18.75 25.49 -9.57
N ALA A 40 19.98 26.02 -9.56
CA ALA A 40 20.70 26.35 -10.78
C ALA A 40 21.09 25.09 -11.58
N PHE A 41 21.36 23.98 -10.90
CA PHE A 41 21.92 22.77 -11.51
C PHE A 41 20.88 21.72 -11.89
N TYR A 42 19.66 21.78 -11.35
CA TYR A 42 18.62 20.80 -11.66
C TYR A 42 17.36 21.43 -12.29
N THR A 43 16.57 20.59 -12.89
CA THR A 43 15.20 20.89 -13.30
C THR A 43 14.29 19.74 -12.87
N TYR A 44 12.97 19.96 -12.89
CA TYR A 44 12.01 18.91 -12.63
C TYR A 44 11.63 18.18 -13.92
N TYR A 45 11.58 16.87 -13.84
CA TYR A 45 11.09 15.98 -14.87
C TYR A 45 9.89 15.20 -14.32
N ASN A 46 8.82 15.09 -15.11
CA ASN A 46 7.65 14.29 -14.72
C ASN A 46 7.81 12.89 -15.32
N ALA A 47 8.30 11.95 -14.51
CA ALA A 47 8.47 10.57 -14.92
C ALA A 47 7.12 9.90 -15.20
N ARG A 48 7.03 9.14 -16.28
CA ARG A 48 5.87 8.33 -16.64
C ARG A 48 5.84 7.07 -15.78
N GLY A 49 4.65 6.50 -15.61
CA GLY A 49 4.53 5.25 -14.85
C GLY A 49 5.38 4.12 -15.43
N ASP A 50 6.15 3.45 -14.57
CA ASP A 50 7.11 2.38 -14.89
C ASP A 50 8.27 2.83 -15.82
N GLU A 51 8.49 4.13 -15.96
CA GLU A 51 9.61 4.64 -16.75
C GLU A 51 10.94 4.36 -16.05
N ARG A 52 11.90 3.85 -16.82
CA ARG A 52 13.21 3.47 -16.30
C ARG A 52 14.15 4.66 -16.32
N PHE A 53 15.03 4.77 -15.34
CA PHE A 53 15.99 5.88 -15.27
C PHE A 53 16.98 5.90 -16.44
N ASP A 54 17.29 4.74 -17.01
CA ASP A 54 18.10 4.67 -18.24
C ASP A 54 17.38 5.27 -19.46
N SER A 55 16.07 5.08 -19.57
CA SER A 55 15.25 5.70 -20.61
C SER A 55 15.18 7.22 -20.43
N ILE A 56 14.96 7.68 -19.20
CA ILE A 56 14.98 9.12 -18.87
C ILE A 56 16.35 9.74 -19.19
N SER A 57 17.43 9.04 -18.81
CA SER A 57 18.80 9.50 -19.13
C SER A 57 19.02 9.63 -20.64
N ASN A 58 18.54 8.64 -21.41
CA ASN A 58 18.65 8.68 -22.87
C ASN A 58 17.81 9.79 -23.49
N GLU A 59 16.60 10.04 -22.98
CA GLU A 59 15.73 11.13 -23.45
C GLU A 59 16.36 12.52 -23.19
N LEU A 60 16.95 12.72 -22.01
CA LEU A 60 17.48 14.02 -21.59
C LEU A 60 18.90 14.29 -22.07
N TYR A 61 19.76 13.27 -22.09
CA TYR A 61 21.21 13.43 -22.31
C TYR A 61 21.71 12.74 -23.58
N GLY A 62 20.83 12.04 -24.31
CA GLY A 62 21.20 11.27 -25.52
C GLY A 62 22.00 10.00 -25.24
N THR A 63 22.16 9.62 -23.97
CA THR A 63 22.85 8.40 -23.53
C THR A 63 22.25 7.84 -22.25
N THR A 64 22.34 6.54 -22.10
CA THR A 64 21.91 5.86 -20.87
C THR A 64 22.91 5.95 -19.73
N ASP A 65 24.11 6.46 -19.95
CA ASP A 65 25.26 6.41 -19.03
C ASP A 65 25.04 7.18 -17.72
N TYR A 66 24.14 8.16 -17.69
CA TYR A 66 23.91 9.03 -16.53
C TYR A 66 22.67 8.67 -15.71
N TYR A 67 22.05 7.49 -15.95
CA TYR A 67 20.86 7.02 -15.22
C TYR A 67 21.01 7.06 -13.70
N TRP A 68 22.22 6.83 -13.20
CA TRP A 68 22.55 6.77 -11.78
C TRP A 68 22.47 8.12 -11.05
N THR A 69 22.53 9.24 -11.78
CA THR A 69 22.41 10.57 -11.19
C THR A 69 21.01 10.83 -10.66
N ILE A 70 19.99 10.22 -11.30
CA ILE A 70 18.58 10.42 -10.97
C ILE A 70 18.23 9.91 -9.56
N PRO A 71 18.46 8.63 -9.19
CA PRO A 71 18.15 8.16 -7.85
C PRO A 71 19.01 8.82 -6.77
N ILE A 72 20.26 9.18 -7.06
CA ILE A 72 21.11 9.85 -6.09
C ILE A 72 20.62 11.27 -5.80
N LEU A 73 20.24 12.02 -6.83
CA LEU A 73 19.71 13.39 -6.68
C LEU A 73 18.35 13.41 -5.97
N ASN A 74 17.59 12.32 -6.04
CA ASN A 74 16.27 12.17 -5.43
C ASN A 74 16.26 11.18 -4.25
N ALA A 75 17.37 11.01 -3.56
CA ALA A 75 17.50 10.03 -2.48
C ALA A 75 16.47 10.19 -1.34
N GLN A 76 15.93 11.39 -1.15
CA GLN A 76 14.87 11.66 -0.16
C GLN A 76 13.51 11.06 -0.57
N ILE A 77 13.24 11.00 -1.88
CA ILE A 77 11.98 10.49 -2.45
C ILE A 77 12.17 9.03 -2.87
N ILE A 78 13.29 8.72 -3.50
CA ILE A 78 13.60 7.41 -4.07
C ILE A 78 14.58 6.68 -3.15
N ASN A 79 14.07 6.10 -2.06
CA ASN A 79 14.90 5.31 -1.14
C ASN A 79 15.47 4.03 -1.76
N THR A 80 14.83 3.51 -2.80
CA THR A 80 15.25 2.32 -3.55
C THR A 80 14.72 2.40 -4.98
N TRP A 81 15.32 1.63 -5.90
CA TRP A 81 14.82 1.43 -7.26
C TRP A 81 13.35 0.93 -7.33
N LYS A 82 12.81 0.45 -6.20
CA LYS A 82 11.41 0.00 -6.07
C LYS A 82 10.43 1.16 -5.90
N ASN A 83 10.90 2.33 -5.55
CA ASN A 83 10.06 3.52 -5.28
C ASN A 83 9.95 4.46 -6.50
N SER A 84 10.23 3.96 -7.70
CA SER A 84 9.91 4.71 -8.93
C SER A 84 8.39 4.80 -9.12
N THR A 85 7.98 5.81 -9.87
CA THR A 85 6.58 5.99 -10.30
C THR A 85 6.05 4.73 -10.95
N LYS A 86 4.88 4.29 -10.54
CA LYS A 86 4.21 3.09 -11.06
C LYS A 86 3.16 3.49 -12.09
N SER A 87 3.02 2.69 -13.13
CA SER A 87 1.86 2.77 -14.00
C SER A 87 0.59 2.38 -13.24
N GLU A 88 -0.58 2.74 -13.74
CA GLU A 88 -1.87 2.42 -13.13
C GLU A 88 -2.03 0.91 -12.87
N SER A 89 -1.63 0.10 -13.84
CA SER A 89 -1.66 -1.36 -13.71
C SER A 89 -0.71 -1.90 -12.64
N ALA A 90 0.49 -1.33 -12.53
CA ALA A 90 1.47 -1.71 -11.52
C ALA A 90 1.06 -1.21 -10.12
N LEU A 91 0.45 -0.03 -10.04
CA LEU A 91 -0.08 0.53 -8.81
C LEU A 91 -1.22 -0.34 -8.26
N ASN A 92 -2.17 -0.74 -9.10
CA ASN A 92 -3.26 -1.62 -8.70
C ASN A 92 -2.76 -2.97 -8.17
N LYS A 93 -1.78 -3.59 -8.83
CA LYS A 93 -1.14 -4.83 -8.34
C LYS A 93 -0.38 -4.62 -7.03
N TYR A 94 0.21 -3.44 -6.84
CA TYR A 94 0.89 -3.09 -5.61
C TYR A 94 -0.12 -2.92 -4.46
N LEU A 95 -1.23 -2.22 -4.69
CA LEU A 95 -2.31 -2.02 -3.73
C LEU A 95 -2.90 -3.35 -3.25
N GLN A 96 -3.25 -4.23 -4.18
CA GLN A 96 -3.79 -5.56 -3.85
C GLN A 96 -2.82 -6.41 -3.01
N ARG A 97 -1.50 -6.28 -3.23
CA ARG A 97 -0.50 -7.00 -2.44
C ARG A 97 -0.22 -6.37 -1.10
N LYS A 98 -0.30 -5.04 -1.00
CA LYS A 98 -0.02 -4.30 0.23
C LYS A 98 -1.20 -4.35 1.20
N TYR A 99 -2.41 -4.32 0.66
CA TYR A 99 -3.66 -4.33 1.41
C TYR A 99 -4.54 -5.51 0.92
N PRO A 100 -4.15 -6.74 1.28
CA PRO A 100 -4.90 -7.94 0.86
C PRO A 100 -6.24 -8.02 1.58
N GLY A 101 -7.18 -8.79 0.99
CA GLY A 101 -8.47 -9.05 1.60
C GLY A 101 -9.52 -8.01 1.31
N VAL A 102 -10.55 -7.98 2.15
CA VAL A 102 -11.73 -7.14 2.04
C VAL A 102 -11.95 -6.32 3.30
N ALA A 103 -12.57 -5.19 3.16
CA ALA A 103 -13.10 -4.38 4.25
C ALA A 103 -14.63 -4.46 4.21
N LEU A 104 -15.24 -4.89 5.31
CA LEU A 104 -16.67 -4.85 5.51
C LEU A 104 -17.01 -3.56 6.24
N ILE A 105 -17.65 -2.63 5.56
CA ILE A 105 -18.09 -1.35 6.13
C ILE A 105 -19.37 -1.61 6.90
N ILE A 106 -19.35 -1.35 8.19
CA ILE A 106 -20.49 -1.61 9.09
C ILE A 106 -21.43 -0.40 9.09
N ASP A 107 -22.74 -0.65 9.12
CA ASP A 107 -23.76 0.38 9.20
C ASP A 107 -23.53 1.24 10.46
N PRO A 108 -23.64 2.58 10.37
CA PRO A 108 -23.41 3.49 11.49
C PRO A 108 -24.38 3.32 12.67
N VAL A 109 -25.52 2.70 12.45
CA VAL A 109 -26.50 2.44 13.51
C VAL A 109 -26.03 1.33 14.43
N ASP A 110 -25.21 0.40 13.93
CA ASP A 110 -24.68 -0.74 14.65
C ASP A 110 -23.26 -0.48 15.15
N ASP A 111 -23.07 0.08 16.34
CA ASP A 111 -21.73 0.22 16.96
C ASP A 111 -21.23 -1.13 17.52
N LEU A 112 -21.21 -2.14 16.66
CA LEU A 112 -20.88 -3.52 17.04
C LEU A 112 -19.46 -3.95 16.64
N ILE A 113 -18.71 -3.12 15.91
CA ILE A 113 -17.36 -3.45 15.42
C ILE A 113 -16.43 -3.88 16.58
N GLY A 114 -16.56 -3.23 17.72
CA GLY A 114 -15.77 -3.54 18.90
C GLY A 114 -15.99 -4.94 19.45
N LYS A 115 -17.16 -5.56 19.19
CA LYS A 115 -17.55 -6.87 19.72
C LYS A 115 -16.96 -8.05 18.96
N PHE A 116 -16.64 -7.89 17.66
CA PHE A 116 -15.94 -8.94 16.90
C PHE A 116 -14.55 -9.20 17.50
N GLU A 117 -14.06 -10.41 17.39
CA GLU A 117 -12.70 -10.76 17.81
C GLU A 117 -11.75 -10.89 16.62
N VAL A 118 -10.47 -10.52 16.82
CA VAL A 118 -9.43 -10.73 15.80
C VAL A 118 -9.12 -12.21 15.72
N GLY A 119 -9.10 -12.75 14.51
CA GLY A 119 -8.95 -14.18 14.24
C GLY A 119 -10.28 -14.93 14.16
N GLU A 120 -11.39 -14.30 14.55
CA GLU A 120 -12.72 -14.87 14.44
C GLU A 120 -13.11 -15.10 12.99
N ILE A 121 -13.85 -16.17 12.74
CA ILE A 121 -14.44 -16.44 11.44
C ILE A 121 -15.82 -15.79 11.39
N VAL A 122 -16.07 -15.02 10.36
CA VAL A 122 -17.33 -14.31 10.13
C VAL A 122 -17.94 -14.75 8.81
N ALA A 123 -19.24 -14.94 8.78
CA ALA A 123 -19.99 -15.23 7.57
C ALA A 123 -20.74 -13.97 7.13
N TYR A 124 -20.54 -13.54 5.87
CA TYR A 124 -21.27 -12.44 5.25
C TYR A 124 -22.45 -12.97 4.42
N ASP A 125 -22.24 -14.07 3.72
CA ASP A 125 -23.28 -14.87 3.09
C ASP A 125 -22.81 -16.34 3.02
N ILE A 126 -23.63 -17.21 2.43
CA ILE A 126 -23.35 -18.65 2.34
C ILE A 126 -22.06 -18.98 1.56
N ASN A 127 -21.58 -18.06 0.72
CA ASN A 127 -20.40 -18.26 -0.13
C ASN A 127 -19.20 -17.40 0.33
N ASN A 128 -19.44 -16.40 1.17
CA ASN A 128 -18.45 -15.42 1.57
C ASN A 128 -18.16 -15.51 3.05
N VAL A 129 -17.15 -16.32 3.37
CA VAL A 129 -16.64 -16.51 4.71
C VAL A 129 -15.27 -15.87 4.82
N TYR A 130 -15.06 -15.17 5.91
CA TYR A 130 -13.86 -14.39 6.13
C TYR A 130 -13.29 -14.63 7.53
N ARG A 131 -11.98 -14.41 7.68
CA ARG A 131 -11.33 -14.31 8.98
C ARG A 131 -11.06 -12.84 9.29
N VAL A 132 -11.44 -12.37 10.46
CA VAL A 132 -11.16 -11.01 10.92
C VAL A 132 -9.67 -10.85 11.18
N LEU A 133 -9.01 -10.01 10.39
CA LEU A 133 -7.59 -9.66 10.57
C LEU A 133 -7.42 -8.50 11.53
N ASN A 134 -8.29 -7.50 11.44
CA ASN A 134 -8.23 -6.32 12.29
C ASN A 134 -9.59 -5.59 12.35
N LYS A 135 -9.74 -4.72 13.36
CA LYS A 135 -10.95 -3.92 13.58
C LYS A 135 -10.60 -2.45 13.63
N TYR A 136 -11.41 -1.62 12.98
CA TYR A 136 -11.22 -0.18 12.92
C TYR A 136 -12.53 0.56 13.26
N PRO A 137 -12.92 0.62 14.57
CA PRO A 137 -14.16 1.26 14.98
C PRO A 137 -14.22 2.74 14.60
N SER A 138 -13.10 3.46 14.72
CA SER A 138 -12.99 4.88 14.34
C SER A 138 -13.13 5.14 12.83
N LEU A 139 -12.97 4.09 12.01
CA LEU A 139 -13.09 4.11 10.55
C LEU A 139 -14.29 3.31 10.05
N ARG A 140 -15.05 2.71 10.96
CA ARG A 140 -16.31 2.01 10.71
C ARG A 140 -16.19 0.76 9.82
N TYR A 141 -15.08 0.01 9.91
CA TYR A 141 -14.96 -1.25 9.18
C TYR A 141 -14.17 -2.32 9.93
N ILE A 142 -14.38 -3.57 9.51
CA ILE A 142 -13.55 -4.71 9.86
C ILE A 142 -12.76 -5.15 8.62
N HIS A 143 -11.47 -5.42 8.82
CA HIS A 143 -10.58 -5.93 7.78
C HIS A 143 -10.52 -7.44 7.85
N CYS A 144 -10.83 -8.10 6.75
CA CYS A 144 -10.99 -9.53 6.68
C CYS A 144 -10.19 -10.14 5.53
N GLU A 145 -9.77 -11.39 5.67
CA GLU A 145 -9.27 -12.21 4.58
C GLU A 145 -10.28 -13.29 4.22
N PRO A 146 -10.44 -13.63 2.94
CA PRO A 146 -11.31 -14.72 2.54
C PRO A 146 -10.73 -16.05 3.03
N VAL A 147 -11.59 -16.90 3.56
CA VAL A 147 -11.25 -18.25 4.05
C VAL A 147 -11.93 -19.27 3.14
N SER A 148 -11.27 -20.43 2.90
CA SER A 148 -11.94 -21.49 2.16
C SER A 148 -13.08 -22.08 3.01
N MET A 149 -14.14 -22.52 2.35
CA MET A 149 -15.26 -23.18 3.03
C MET A 149 -14.81 -24.42 3.80
N ASP A 150 -13.72 -25.08 3.38
CA ASP A 150 -13.16 -26.25 4.07
C ASP A 150 -12.58 -25.90 5.45
N GLU A 151 -12.14 -24.66 5.68
CA GLU A 151 -11.72 -24.18 7.01
C GLU A 151 -12.93 -23.86 7.91
N PHE A 152 -14.09 -23.66 7.33
CA PHE A 152 -15.36 -23.53 8.04
C PHE A 152 -15.93 -24.87 8.50
N ASP A 153 -15.37 -25.96 8.02
CA ASP A 153 -15.79 -27.35 8.20
C ASP A 153 -15.71 -27.90 9.65
N VAL A 154 -15.42 -27.04 10.63
CA VAL A 154 -15.64 -27.39 12.05
C VAL A 154 -17.14 -27.52 12.37
N LEU A 155 -17.97 -26.98 11.50
CA LEU A 155 -19.43 -27.17 11.53
C LEU A 155 -19.81 -28.02 10.30
N ASN A 156 -19.60 -29.29 10.32
CA ASN A 156 -19.84 -30.30 9.28
C ASN A 156 -21.20 -30.22 8.51
N ASP A 157 -21.87 -29.09 8.51
CA ASP A 157 -23.17 -28.91 7.87
C ASP A 157 -23.40 -27.47 7.40
N PRO A 158 -23.54 -27.20 6.09
CA PRO A 158 -23.98 -25.90 5.57
C PRO A 158 -25.30 -25.43 6.20
N GLN A 159 -26.14 -26.35 6.68
CA GLN A 159 -27.36 -26.02 7.42
C GLN A 159 -27.06 -25.35 8.78
N GLN A 160 -25.90 -25.59 9.39
CA GLN A 160 -25.54 -24.92 10.65
C GLN A 160 -25.19 -23.46 10.48
N VAL A 161 -24.65 -23.06 9.33
CA VAL A 161 -24.47 -21.63 8.98
C VAL A 161 -25.84 -20.95 8.89
N TRP A 162 -26.81 -21.63 8.30
CA TRP A 162 -28.20 -21.15 8.25
C TRP A 162 -28.84 -21.13 9.64
N VAL A 163 -28.58 -22.10 10.48
CA VAL A 163 -29.08 -22.14 11.87
C VAL A 163 -28.41 -21.06 12.73
N LEU A 164 -27.12 -20.76 12.54
CA LEU A 164 -26.48 -19.62 13.17
C LEU A 164 -27.04 -18.31 12.69
N LEU A 165 -27.20 -18.12 11.40
CA LEU A 165 -27.80 -16.93 10.81
C LEU A 165 -29.28 -16.79 11.22
N THR A 166 -30.05 -17.86 11.20
CA THR A 166 -31.47 -17.87 11.59
C THR A 166 -31.68 -17.97 13.11
N GLY A 167 -30.80 -18.65 13.86
CA GLY A 167 -30.89 -18.75 15.31
C GLY A 167 -30.59 -17.45 16.03
N LEU A 168 -29.64 -16.68 15.55
CA LEU A 168 -29.34 -15.33 16.05
C LEU A 168 -30.50 -14.36 15.83
N TRP A 169 -31.26 -14.55 14.76
CA TRP A 169 -32.48 -13.79 14.49
C TRP A 169 -33.60 -14.06 15.53
N ASN A 170 -33.70 -15.28 16.01
CA ASN A 170 -34.70 -15.64 17.01
C ASN A 170 -34.36 -15.14 18.42
N GLU A 171 -33.04 -15.07 18.77
CA GLU A 171 -32.62 -14.64 20.11
C GLU A 171 -32.47 -13.12 20.22
N ALA A 172 -32.15 -12.41 19.13
CA ALA A 172 -31.96 -10.97 19.13
C ALA A 172 -33.24 -10.12 19.25
N ASN A 173 -34.42 -10.74 19.37
CA ASN A 173 -35.71 -10.05 19.53
C ASN A 173 -35.94 -8.92 18.50
N LEU A 174 -35.38 -9.05 17.34
CA LEU A 174 -35.67 -8.18 16.21
C LEU A 174 -37.05 -8.58 15.69
N ASN A 175 -38.09 -7.87 16.10
CA ASN A 175 -39.47 -8.01 15.65
C ASN A 175 -39.63 -7.70 14.15
N ILE A 176 -38.90 -8.40 13.30
CA ILE A 176 -39.01 -8.31 11.84
C ILE A 176 -39.58 -9.65 11.35
N TRP A 177 -40.79 -9.97 11.80
CA TRP A 177 -41.61 -11.02 11.21
C TRP A 177 -42.62 -10.39 10.29
N ASP A 178 -42.21 -10.12 9.05
CA ASP A 178 -43.13 -10.03 7.94
C ASP A 178 -42.81 -11.16 6.96
N ASP A 179 -43.77 -12.07 6.78
CA ASP A 179 -43.59 -13.41 6.19
C ASP A 179 -43.17 -13.39 4.70
N THR A 180 -43.00 -12.24 4.08
CA THR A 180 -42.77 -12.13 2.63
C THR A 180 -41.40 -11.56 2.22
N ASP A 181 -40.71 -10.83 3.10
CA ASP A 181 -39.50 -10.09 2.71
C ASP A 181 -38.19 -10.62 3.34
N ILE A 182 -38.25 -11.53 4.27
CA ILE A 182 -37.11 -12.05 5.04
C ILE A 182 -36.00 -12.70 4.18
N TRP A 183 -36.35 -13.24 3.05
CA TRP A 183 -35.44 -13.93 2.15
C TRP A 183 -34.62 -13.02 1.24
N ARG A 184 -34.93 -11.74 1.14
CA ARG A 184 -34.24 -10.78 0.27
C ARG A 184 -33.21 -9.92 0.98
N ASP A 185 -33.38 -9.63 2.27
CA ASP A 185 -32.55 -8.67 3.02
C ASP A 185 -31.42 -9.30 3.85
N ASN A 186 -31.31 -10.63 3.88
CA ASN A 186 -30.30 -11.33 4.68
C ASN A 186 -28.86 -11.27 4.11
N THR A 187 -28.65 -10.66 2.96
CA THR A 187 -27.34 -10.54 2.33
C THR A 187 -26.48 -9.42 2.91
N ASP A 188 -27.04 -8.59 3.78
CA ASP A 188 -26.37 -7.37 4.25
C ASP A 188 -25.81 -7.48 5.69
N TYR A 189 -25.83 -8.67 6.30
CA TYR A 189 -25.30 -8.85 7.65
C TYR A 189 -24.05 -9.71 7.66
N VAL A 190 -23.10 -9.33 8.50
CA VAL A 190 -21.96 -10.16 8.88
C VAL A 190 -22.19 -10.73 10.27
N VAL A 191 -21.96 -12.03 10.43
CA VAL A 191 -22.17 -12.75 11.69
C VAL A 191 -20.86 -13.39 12.12
N GLY A 192 -20.42 -13.08 13.35
CA GLY A 192 -19.24 -13.70 13.98
C GLY A 192 -19.60 -15.07 14.56
N ARG A 193 -18.76 -16.06 14.27
CA ARG A 193 -18.97 -17.43 14.74
C ARG A 193 -18.83 -17.55 16.26
N ASP A 194 -17.80 -16.93 16.82
CA ASP A 194 -17.43 -17.14 18.23
C ASP A 194 -18.11 -16.11 19.16
N THR A 195 -18.28 -14.89 18.68
CA THR A 195 -18.92 -13.81 19.45
C THR A 195 -20.44 -13.81 19.32
N LEU A 196 -20.99 -14.52 18.35
CA LEU A 196 -22.41 -14.47 17.96
C LEU A 196 -22.90 -13.02 17.68
N THR A 197 -21.98 -12.15 17.28
CA THR A 197 -22.30 -10.76 16.96
C THR A 197 -22.78 -10.67 15.51
N ALA A 198 -23.95 -10.08 15.32
CA ALA A 198 -24.47 -9.77 13.99
C ALA A 198 -24.44 -8.25 13.76
N ALA A 199 -23.82 -7.80 12.68
CA ALA A 199 -23.78 -6.40 12.33
C ALA A 199 -24.16 -6.20 10.87
N LYS A 200 -24.95 -5.14 10.59
CA LYS A 200 -25.33 -4.81 9.24
C LYS A 200 -24.14 -4.25 8.47
N VAL A 201 -23.92 -4.79 7.28
CA VAL A 201 -22.85 -4.37 6.37
C VAL A 201 -23.43 -3.42 5.35
N GLU A 202 -22.91 -2.22 5.26
CA GLU A 202 -23.27 -1.24 4.24
C GLU A 202 -22.66 -1.60 2.89
N SER A 203 -21.41 -2.06 2.91
CA SER A 203 -20.70 -2.49 1.69
C SER A 203 -19.51 -3.41 2.01
N SER A 204 -19.24 -4.31 1.06
CA SER A 204 -18.01 -5.13 1.04
C SER A 204 -17.12 -4.63 -0.08
N ILE A 205 -15.94 -4.15 0.26
CA ILE A 205 -15.00 -3.55 -0.70
C ILE A 205 -13.60 -4.13 -0.54
N PRO A 206 -12.75 -4.11 -1.59
CA PRO A 206 -11.35 -4.46 -1.45
C PRO A 206 -10.67 -3.61 -0.36
N ALA A 207 -9.80 -4.22 0.45
CA ALA A 207 -9.19 -3.55 1.60
C ALA A 207 -8.42 -2.26 1.26
N TYR A 208 -7.83 -2.18 0.05
CA TYR A 208 -7.14 -0.97 -0.39
C TYR A 208 -8.07 0.22 -0.69
N LYS A 209 -9.38 -0.03 -0.88
CA LYS A 209 -10.42 1.01 -1.03
C LYS A 209 -11.07 1.42 0.28
N ALA A 210 -10.69 0.76 1.38
CA ALA A 210 -11.20 1.14 2.69
C ALA A 210 -10.68 2.51 3.14
N PRO A 211 -11.41 3.21 4.03
CA PRO A 211 -10.95 4.46 4.61
C PRO A 211 -9.62 4.28 5.35
N ALA A 212 -8.63 5.10 5.00
CA ALA A 212 -7.39 5.23 5.76
C ALA A 212 -7.56 6.23 6.91
N TYR A 213 -8.31 7.30 6.66
CA TYR A 213 -8.72 8.32 7.64
C TYR A 213 -9.81 9.21 7.05
N TYR A 214 -10.44 9.98 7.93
CA TYR A 214 -11.39 11.04 7.57
C TYR A 214 -10.82 12.40 7.93
N LEU A 215 -11.16 13.42 7.13
CA LEU A 215 -10.76 14.80 7.35
C LEU A 215 -12.00 15.66 7.65
N ASP A 216 -11.83 16.62 8.56
CA ASP A 216 -12.79 17.69 8.78
C ASP A 216 -12.61 18.86 7.79
N VAL A 217 -13.38 19.94 7.95
CA VAL A 217 -13.28 21.15 7.11
C VAL A 217 -11.92 21.83 7.17
N ASP A 218 -11.18 21.65 8.25
CA ASP A 218 -9.88 22.26 8.49
C ASP A 218 -8.72 21.35 8.06
N GLY A 219 -9.01 20.15 7.53
CA GLY A 219 -8.02 19.16 7.07
C GLY A 219 -7.41 18.34 8.22
N ASN A 220 -7.98 18.33 9.42
CA ASN A 220 -7.51 17.51 10.52
C ASN A 220 -8.11 16.10 10.45
N ARG A 221 -7.33 15.09 10.88
CA ARG A 221 -7.81 13.71 10.98
C ARG A 221 -8.80 13.58 12.13
N VAL A 222 -9.98 13.06 11.82
CA VAL A 222 -11.09 12.88 12.75
C VAL A 222 -11.72 11.49 12.57
N PRO A 223 -12.49 10.99 13.57
CA PRO A 223 -13.31 9.80 13.40
C PRO A 223 -14.36 10.00 12.31
N TRP A 224 -14.84 8.89 11.71
CA TRP A 224 -15.80 8.87 10.59
C TRP A 224 -17.02 9.78 10.79
N TYR A 225 -17.60 9.82 12.00
CA TYR A 225 -18.80 10.61 12.33
C TYR A 225 -18.59 12.13 12.40
N LYS A 226 -17.34 12.59 12.32
CA LYS A 226 -16.95 14.02 12.27
C LYS A 226 -16.31 14.39 10.93
N GLY A 227 -15.97 13.39 10.11
CA GLY A 227 -15.31 13.59 8.84
C GLY A 227 -16.29 14.04 7.75
N ILE A 228 -15.82 14.92 6.89
CA ILE A 228 -16.55 15.37 5.69
C ILE A 228 -15.95 14.68 4.46
N ASN A 229 -14.62 14.52 4.45
CA ASN A 229 -13.89 13.91 3.35
C ASN A 229 -13.30 12.57 3.81
N GLU A 230 -13.66 11.52 3.12
CA GLU A 230 -13.03 10.21 3.24
C GLU A 230 -11.78 10.16 2.37
N VAL A 231 -10.67 9.67 2.94
CA VAL A 231 -9.43 9.40 2.23
C VAL A 231 -9.14 7.92 2.35
N THR A 232 -9.09 7.22 1.23
CA THR A 232 -8.85 5.77 1.17
C THR A 232 -7.36 5.43 1.18
N PHE A 233 -7.00 4.16 1.43
CA PHE A 233 -5.62 3.71 1.25
C PHE A 233 -5.17 3.85 -0.20
N GLU A 234 -6.08 3.69 -1.17
CA GLU A 234 -5.79 3.93 -2.58
C GLU A 234 -5.38 5.37 -2.84
N ASP A 235 -6.12 6.35 -2.28
CA ASP A 235 -5.80 7.77 -2.45
C ASP A 235 -4.42 8.12 -1.87
N VAL A 236 -4.11 7.61 -0.69
CA VAL A 236 -2.79 7.82 -0.04
C VAL A 236 -1.65 7.27 -0.89
N GLU A 237 -1.83 6.10 -1.49
CA GLU A 237 -0.78 5.50 -2.32
C GLU A 237 -0.70 6.15 -3.70
N ARG A 238 -1.81 6.68 -4.23
CA ARG A 238 -1.82 7.49 -5.46
C ARG A 238 -1.09 8.80 -5.26
N GLU A 239 -1.35 9.51 -4.18
CA GLU A 239 -0.65 10.74 -3.83
C GLU A 239 0.87 10.52 -3.74
N LYS A 240 1.31 9.47 -3.04
CA LYS A 240 2.73 9.09 -3.01
C LYS A 240 3.29 8.76 -4.39
N ASN A 241 2.51 8.08 -5.22
CA ASN A 241 2.93 7.75 -6.58
C ASN A 241 3.10 9.00 -7.45
N GLU A 242 2.25 10.01 -7.24
CA GLU A 242 2.38 11.32 -7.88
C GLU A 242 3.62 12.09 -7.39
N GLU A 243 3.90 12.05 -6.08
CA GLU A 243 5.14 12.62 -5.54
C GLU A 243 6.38 11.99 -6.19
N TYR A 244 6.38 10.67 -6.41
CA TYR A 244 7.46 9.95 -7.07
C TYR A 244 7.58 10.28 -8.57
N SER A 245 6.54 10.82 -9.20
CA SER A 245 6.60 11.21 -10.61
C SER A 245 7.41 12.48 -10.83
N ARG A 246 7.42 13.39 -9.87
CA ARG A 246 8.11 14.66 -9.96
C ARG A 246 9.54 14.55 -9.43
N ILE A 247 10.46 14.17 -10.30
CA ILE A 247 11.87 13.96 -9.95
C ILE A 247 12.75 15.13 -10.36
N LYS A 248 13.82 15.37 -9.59
CA LYS A 248 14.88 16.28 -9.98
C LYS A 248 15.83 15.58 -10.95
N VAL A 249 16.19 16.25 -12.03
CA VAL A 249 17.18 15.79 -13.00
C VAL A 249 18.21 16.88 -13.21
N ILE A 250 19.47 16.53 -13.42
CA ILE A 250 20.51 17.51 -13.73
C ILE A 250 20.19 18.15 -15.09
N ARG A 251 20.38 19.45 -15.22
CA ARG A 251 20.18 20.12 -16.50
C ARG A 251 21.20 19.61 -17.52
N PRO A 252 20.79 19.37 -18.78
CA PRO A 252 21.67 18.78 -19.80
C PRO A 252 23.00 19.50 -19.98
N GLU A 253 23.01 20.84 -19.84
CA GLU A 253 24.22 21.65 -19.96
C GLU A 253 25.29 21.37 -18.90
N PHE A 254 24.93 20.82 -17.75
CA PHE A 254 25.86 20.56 -16.62
C PHE A 254 26.20 19.09 -16.44
N ILE A 255 25.53 18.15 -17.11
CA ILE A 255 25.66 16.72 -16.85
C ILE A 255 27.09 16.21 -17.02
N TYR A 256 27.81 16.68 -18.06
CA TYR A 256 29.18 16.27 -18.35
C TYR A 256 30.17 16.76 -17.29
N ASP A 257 30.03 18.02 -16.87
CA ASP A 257 30.92 18.62 -15.89
C ASP A 257 30.72 17.98 -14.51
N ILE A 258 29.46 17.72 -14.12
CA ILE A 258 29.12 17.07 -12.86
C ILE A 258 29.60 15.61 -12.86
N ALA A 259 29.41 14.88 -13.95
CA ALA A 259 29.90 13.50 -14.07
C ALA A 259 31.42 13.45 -14.01
N ALA A 260 32.13 14.35 -14.68
CA ALA A 260 33.59 14.42 -14.61
C ALA A 260 34.11 14.85 -13.23
N GLN A 261 33.38 15.68 -12.52
CA GLN A 261 33.71 16.01 -11.12
C GLN A 261 33.51 14.82 -10.20
N PHE A 262 32.39 14.09 -10.35
CA PHE A 262 32.14 12.87 -9.61
C PHE A 262 33.23 11.83 -9.84
N GLU A 263 33.64 11.59 -11.08
CA GLU A 263 34.76 10.68 -11.41
C GLU A 263 36.05 11.07 -10.68
N ARG A 264 36.36 12.36 -10.63
CA ARG A 264 37.56 12.86 -9.93
C ARG A 264 37.50 12.68 -8.40
N GLU A 265 36.31 12.83 -7.81
CA GLU A 265 36.11 12.62 -6.36
C GLU A 265 36.11 11.14 -5.98
N MET A 266 35.75 10.25 -6.92
CA MET A 266 35.69 8.80 -6.70
C MET A 266 37.02 8.09 -7.01
N ALA A 267 37.93 8.72 -7.76
CA ALA A 267 39.26 8.20 -8.09
C ALA A 267 40.23 8.35 -6.91
#